data_0c59f0b8d363b3bc3cc493b9244fb9f6
#
_entry.id   0c59f0b8d363b3bc3cc493b9244fb9f6
#
_cell.length_a   1.000
_cell.length_b   1.000
_cell.length_c   1.000
_cell.angle_alpha   90.00
_cell.angle_beta   90.00
_cell.angle_gamma   90.00
#
_symmetry.space_group_name_H-M   'P 1'
#
loop_
_entity.id
_entity.type
_entity.pdbx_description
1 polymer ?
#
loop_
_entity_poly.entity_id
_entity_poly.type
_entity_poly.pdbx_seq_one_letter_code
_entity_poly.pdbx_strand_id
1 'polypeptide(L)'
;RRLGSGTLHRLENAVDAAVAAVRSGGHRERRIHRMGAGPDPVADPEFEGFSDNVARFGELSGEDVSTWSGYLAAHRERRAFFRNMGATATDHGFPSARTADLSRADCEALYAKALDGQCGADEAELFRAQVLTEMAGMSLEDGMTMQIHPGSFRNHNPRVFETFGRDKGADIPMQTEYVNALKPLLDKYGNEAGLRVILFTLDETSYSRELATLAGHYPCLRLGPPWWFHDSPEGMMRFREQVTETAGFYNTVGFNDDTRAFLSIPARHDVARRMDCVFLARLVSEHRIYEEEAAELAVDLASRLVKKAYRL
;
A
#
# COMPACT_ATOMS: atom_id res chain seq x y z
N ARG A 1 13.27 33.84 0.11
CA ARG A 1 12.57 34.44 1.29
C ARG A 1 12.55 33.36 2.39
N ARG A 2 12.98 33.70 3.61
CA ARG A 2 12.91 32.81 4.76
C ARG A 2 11.42 32.54 5.04
N LEU A 3 11.03 31.27 5.14
CA LEU A 3 9.73 30.86 5.66
C LEU A 3 9.48 31.62 6.97
N GLY A 4 8.31 32.22 7.10
CA GLY A 4 7.95 32.89 8.36
C GLY A 4 7.94 31.84 9.47
N SER A 5 8.89 31.89 10.39
CA SER A 5 9.02 30.96 11.52
C SER A 5 7.71 30.84 12.32
N GLY A 6 6.87 31.88 12.29
CA GLY A 6 5.58 31.87 12.96
C GLY A 6 4.52 30.96 12.34
N THR A 7 4.43 30.87 11.00
CA THR A 7 3.45 29.99 10.31
C THR A 7 3.79 28.54 10.55
N LEU A 8 5.06 28.17 10.39
CA LEU A 8 5.49 26.79 10.64
C LEU A 8 5.17 26.35 12.07
N HIS A 9 5.51 27.17 13.05
CA HIS A 9 5.25 26.87 14.46
C HIS A 9 3.75 26.74 14.78
N ARG A 10 2.88 27.57 14.16
CA ARG A 10 1.42 27.43 14.32
C ARG A 10 0.88 26.12 13.71
N LEU A 11 1.39 25.71 12.55
CA LEU A 11 1.00 24.43 11.92
C LEU A 11 1.44 23.23 12.76
N GLU A 12 2.67 23.24 13.27
CA GLU A 12 3.17 22.20 14.17
C GLU A 12 2.31 22.10 15.44
N ASN A 13 1.99 23.23 16.08
CA ASN A 13 1.13 23.27 17.27
C ASN A 13 -0.30 22.76 16.98
N ALA A 14 -0.88 23.06 15.82
CA ALA A 14 -2.21 22.56 15.43
C ALA A 14 -2.19 21.03 15.29
N VAL A 15 -1.15 20.48 14.67
CA VAL A 15 -0.98 19.03 14.54
C VAL A 15 -0.76 18.37 15.90
N ASP A 16 0.08 18.94 16.76
CA ASP A 16 0.34 18.39 18.09
C ASP A 16 -0.91 18.38 18.97
N ALA A 17 -1.72 19.44 18.90
CA ALA A 17 -3.01 19.49 19.59
C ALA A 17 -3.99 18.41 19.08
N ALA A 18 -4.06 18.22 17.76
CA ALA A 18 -4.91 17.19 17.15
C ALA A 18 -4.44 15.78 17.51
N VAL A 19 -3.14 15.52 17.49
CA VAL A 19 -2.55 14.23 17.91
C VAL A 19 -2.81 13.96 19.39
N ALA A 20 -2.69 14.99 20.25
CA ALA A 20 -3.00 14.86 21.68
C ALA A 20 -4.49 14.53 21.91
N ALA A 21 -5.41 15.16 21.19
CA ALA A 21 -6.84 14.88 21.26
C ALA A 21 -7.16 13.43 20.83
N VAL A 22 -6.46 12.90 19.83
CA VAL A 22 -6.60 11.49 19.39
C VAL A 22 -6.09 10.54 20.45
N ARG A 23 -4.97 10.84 21.12
CA ARG A 23 -4.42 10.02 22.22
C ARG A 23 -5.31 9.97 23.44
N SER A 24 -5.98 11.08 23.77
CA SER A 24 -6.93 11.14 24.90
C SER A 24 -8.24 10.36 24.66
N GLY A 25 -8.62 10.15 23.39
CA GLY A 25 -9.77 9.34 22.97
C GLY A 25 -9.56 7.82 23.06
N GLY A 26 -8.45 7.39 23.56
CA GLY A 26 -7.87 6.09 23.89
C GLY A 26 -8.58 4.79 23.45
N HIS A 27 -7.79 3.80 23.16
CA HIS A 27 -8.01 2.35 23.07
C HIS A 27 -8.09 1.67 21.70
N ARG A 28 -8.18 2.39 20.56
CA ARG A 28 -8.22 1.74 19.22
C ARG A 28 -6.88 1.70 18.46
N GLU A 29 -5.91 2.52 18.81
CA GLU A 29 -4.61 2.60 18.10
C GLU A 29 -3.76 1.31 18.18
N ARG A 30 -4.03 0.41 19.11
CA ARG A 30 -3.27 -0.83 19.26
C ARG A 30 -3.56 -1.89 18.19
N ARG A 31 -4.49 -1.67 17.28
CA ARG A 31 -4.95 -2.68 16.30
C ARG A 31 -4.33 -2.56 14.91
N ILE A 32 -3.68 -1.44 14.61
CA ILE A 32 -3.09 -1.19 13.27
C ILE A 32 -1.91 -2.14 12.97
N HIS A 33 -1.19 -2.58 13.98
CA HIS A 33 0.03 -3.40 13.84
C HIS A 33 -0.17 -4.90 13.57
N ARG A 34 -1.40 -5.38 13.44
CA ARG A 34 -1.66 -6.82 13.22
C ARG A 34 -1.99 -7.21 11.78
N MET A 35 -1.68 -6.35 10.81
CA MET A 35 -2.32 -6.39 9.49
C MET A 35 -1.45 -6.90 8.35
N GLY A 36 -0.28 -7.36 8.59
CA GLY A 36 0.66 -7.74 7.55
C GLY A 36 0.82 -9.23 7.31
N ALA A 37 -0.26 -9.99 7.19
CA ALA A 37 -0.18 -11.29 6.54
C ALA A 37 -0.55 -11.09 5.07
N GLY A 38 0.43 -10.68 4.26
CA GLY A 38 0.28 -10.69 2.81
C GLY A 38 -0.01 -12.11 2.32
N PRO A 39 -0.80 -12.29 1.25
CA PRO A 39 -1.08 -13.59 0.67
C PRO A 39 0.10 -14.18 -0.11
N ASP A 40 1.24 -13.51 -0.18
CA ASP A 40 2.38 -13.82 -1.05
C ASP A 40 2.78 -15.32 -1.05
N PRO A 41 2.89 -16.03 0.08
CA PRO A 41 3.27 -17.45 0.07
C PRO A 41 2.28 -18.38 -0.64
N VAL A 42 1.03 -17.96 -0.82
CA VAL A 42 -0.02 -18.72 -1.49
C VAL A 42 -0.51 -18.05 -2.77
N ALA A 43 0.05 -16.88 -3.11
CA ALA A 43 -0.32 -16.08 -4.27
C ALA A 43 0.84 -15.87 -5.27
N ASP A 44 2.03 -16.36 -4.96
CA ASP A 44 3.21 -16.31 -5.84
C ASP A 44 3.72 -17.72 -6.15
N PRO A 45 3.53 -18.22 -7.39
CA PRO A 45 4.01 -19.56 -7.79
C PRO A 45 5.53 -19.73 -7.72
N GLU A 46 6.30 -18.65 -7.73
CA GLU A 46 7.76 -18.67 -7.57
C GLU A 46 8.19 -18.69 -6.09
N PHE A 47 7.22 -18.62 -5.15
CA PHE A 47 7.53 -18.76 -3.73
C PHE A 47 7.89 -20.21 -3.39
N GLU A 48 9.00 -20.40 -2.69
CA GLU A 48 9.44 -21.73 -2.25
C GLU A 48 8.34 -22.45 -1.45
N GLY A 49 7.98 -23.65 -1.89
CA GLY A 49 6.92 -24.44 -1.26
C GLY A 49 5.50 -23.95 -1.55
N PHE A 50 5.28 -23.26 -2.67
CA PHE A 50 3.96 -22.70 -3.03
C PHE A 50 2.84 -23.74 -2.92
N SER A 51 2.97 -24.93 -3.53
CA SER A 51 1.94 -25.98 -3.52
C SER A 51 1.64 -26.46 -2.10
N ASP A 52 2.67 -26.65 -1.27
CA ASP A 52 2.51 -27.04 0.14
C ASP A 52 1.82 -25.94 0.95
N ASN A 53 2.19 -24.68 0.68
CA ASN A 53 1.54 -23.52 1.32
C ASN A 53 0.06 -23.44 0.93
N VAL A 54 -0.28 -23.69 -0.34
CA VAL A 54 -1.68 -23.73 -0.81
C VAL A 54 -2.43 -24.89 -0.18
N ALA A 55 -1.84 -26.09 -0.09
CA ALA A 55 -2.46 -27.22 0.60
C ALA A 55 -2.78 -26.91 2.06
N ARG A 56 -1.81 -26.33 2.78
CA ARG A 56 -2.00 -25.89 4.17
C ARG A 56 -3.04 -24.77 4.29
N PHE A 57 -3.10 -23.90 3.31
CA PHE A 57 -4.11 -22.84 3.24
C PHE A 57 -5.53 -23.42 3.11
N GLY A 58 -5.72 -24.50 2.32
CA GLY A 58 -6.96 -25.26 2.25
C GLY A 58 -7.35 -25.90 3.59
N GLU A 59 -6.40 -26.55 4.27
CA GLU A 59 -6.62 -27.11 5.61
C GLU A 59 -7.08 -26.03 6.62
N LEU A 60 -6.45 -24.86 6.60
CA LEU A 60 -6.77 -23.76 7.52
C LEU A 60 -8.12 -23.10 7.24
N SER A 61 -8.54 -23.06 5.98
CA SER A 61 -9.80 -22.45 5.55
C SER A 61 -10.97 -23.42 5.53
N GLY A 62 -10.69 -24.72 5.45
CA GLY A 62 -11.69 -25.77 5.25
C GLY A 62 -12.23 -25.86 3.81
N GLU A 63 -11.55 -25.22 2.85
CA GLU A 63 -11.97 -25.14 1.45
C GLU A 63 -11.16 -26.10 0.56
N ASP A 64 -11.77 -26.58 -0.52
CA ASP A 64 -11.10 -27.41 -1.51
C ASP A 64 -10.24 -26.56 -2.46
N VAL A 65 -9.01 -26.34 -2.09
CA VAL A 65 -8.03 -25.56 -2.87
C VAL A 65 -7.44 -26.32 -4.08
N SER A 66 -7.93 -27.50 -4.41
CA SER A 66 -7.54 -28.16 -5.67
C SER A 66 -8.15 -27.49 -6.91
N THR A 67 -9.16 -26.64 -6.72
CA THR A 67 -9.86 -25.88 -7.76
C THR A 67 -9.64 -24.39 -7.61
N TRP A 68 -9.67 -23.63 -8.72
CA TRP A 68 -9.61 -22.17 -8.68
C TRP A 68 -10.71 -21.56 -7.82
N SER A 69 -11.93 -22.06 -7.93
CA SER A 69 -13.06 -21.55 -7.13
C SER A 69 -12.88 -21.80 -5.63
N GLY A 70 -12.37 -22.97 -5.24
CA GLY A 70 -12.09 -23.29 -3.84
C GLY A 70 -10.91 -22.48 -3.31
N TYR A 71 -9.86 -22.24 -4.11
CA TYR A 71 -8.77 -21.35 -3.76
C TYR A 71 -9.27 -19.92 -3.48
N LEU A 72 -10.17 -19.37 -4.32
CA LEU A 72 -10.77 -18.07 -4.07
C LEU A 72 -11.70 -18.06 -2.83
N ALA A 73 -12.40 -19.18 -2.57
CA ALA A 73 -13.21 -19.32 -1.35
C ALA A 73 -12.32 -19.34 -0.10
N ALA A 74 -11.19 -20.03 -0.14
CA ALA A 74 -10.20 -20.03 0.93
C ALA A 74 -9.67 -18.62 1.25
N HIS A 75 -9.40 -17.81 0.23
CA HIS A 75 -9.03 -16.41 0.43
C HIS A 75 -10.14 -15.62 1.13
N ARG A 76 -11.40 -15.77 0.72
CA ARG A 76 -12.53 -15.08 1.37
C ARG A 76 -12.69 -15.48 2.83
N GLU A 77 -12.54 -16.77 3.13
CA GLU A 77 -12.59 -17.26 4.52
C GLU A 77 -11.50 -16.63 5.38
N ARG A 78 -10.24 -16.68 4.90
CA ARG A 78 -9.10 -16.10 5.65
C ARG A 78 -9.20 -14.59 5.81
N ARG A 79 -9.68 -13.88 4.82
CA ARG A 79 -9.99 -12.45 4.91
C ARG A 79 -11.06 -12.18 5.99
N ALA A 80 -12.14 -12.99 6.01
CA ALA A 80 -13.18 -12.89 7.03
C ALA A 80 -12.61 -13.17 8.43
N PHE A 81 -11.75 -14.17 8.58
CA PHE A 81 -11.06 -14.45 9.84
C PHE A 81 -10.24 -13.24 10.32
N PHE A 82 -9.37 -12.69 9.47
CA PHE A 82 -8.55 -11.53 9.85
C PHE A 82 -9.40 -10.28 10.15
N ARG A 83 -10.45 -10.06 9.39
CA ARG A 83 -11.40 -8.97 9.62
C ARG A 83 -12.09 -9.09 10.98
N ASN A 84 -12.49 -10.30 11.38
CA ASN A 84 -13.05 -10.57 12.72
C ASN A 84 -12.03 -10.31 13.84
N MET A 85 -10.75 -10.43 13.54
CA MET A 85 -9.65 -10.05 14.45
C MET A 85 -9.31 -8.55 14.43
N GLY A 86 -9.99 -7.77 13.60
CA GLY A 86 -9.85 -6.32 13.51
C GLY A 86 -8.94 -5.83 12.39
N ALA A 87 -8.62 -6.67 11.41
CA ALA A 87 -7.93 -6.22 10.19
C ALA A 87 -8.85 -5.33 9.35
N THR A 88 -8.31 -4.25 8.79
CA THR A 88 -9.03 -3.30 7.93
C THR A 88 -8.41 -3.15 6.55
N ALA A 89 -7.24 -3.76 6.31
CA ALA A 89 -6.55 -3.73 5.02
C ALA A 89 -5.89 -5.07 4.71
N THR A 90 -5.54 -5.25 3.45
CA THR A 90 -4.67 -6.32 2.94
C THR A 90 -3.43 -5.72 2.34
N ASP A 91 -2.39 -6.52 2.17
CA ASP A 91 -1.09 -6.07 1.69
C ASP A 91 -0.54 -7.04 0.63
N HIS A 92 -0.04 -6.50 -0.49
CA HIS A 92 0.40 -7.27 -1.66
C HIS A 92 1.76 -6.74 -2.15
N GLY A 93 2.81 -7.57 -1.97
CA GLY A 93 4.21 -7.22 -2.23
C GLY A 93 4.81 -7.93 -3.44
N PHE A 94 4.09 -8.03 -4.55
CA PHE A 94 4.57 -8.69 -5.76
C PHE A 94 5.69 -7.89 -6.47
N PRO A 95 6.49 -8.55 -7.32
CA PRO A 95 7.58 -7.87 -8.03
C PRO A 95 7.11 -6.71 -8.91
N SER A 96 5.93 -6.79 -9.49
CA SER A 96 5.33 -5.75 -10.33
C SER A 96 3.92 -5.38 -9.89
N ALA A 97 3.38 -4.28 -10.45
CA ALA A 97 1.99 -3.86 -10.28
C ALA A 97 1.04 -4.49 -11.31
N ARG A 98 1.51 -5.45 -12.11
CA ARG A 98 0.72 -6.05 -13.19
C ARG A 98 -0.55 -6.68 -12.68
N THR A 99 -1.66 -6.38 -13.38
CA THR A 99 -2.98 -6.96 -13.16
C THR A 99 -3.49 -7.63 -14.43
N ALA A 100 -4.44 -8.55 -14.31
CA ALA A 100 -5.06 -9.24 -15.44
C ALA A 100 -6.56 -9.45 -15.18
N ASP A 101 -7.33 -9.62 -16.24
CA ASP A 101 -8.75 -10.01 -16.17
C ASP A 101 -8.97 -11.18 -17.13
N LEU A 102 -8.56 -12.36 -16.69
CA LEU A 102 -8.60 -13.61 -17.47
C LEU A 102 -10.01 -14.21 -17.44
N SER A 103 -10.29 -15.02 -18.48
CA SER A 103 -11.47 -15.87 -18.44
C SER A 103 -11.36 -16.91 -17.32
N ARG A 104 -12.51 -17.42 -16.85
CA ARG A 104 -12.53 -18.47 -15.83
C ARG A 104 -11.74 -19.69 -16.27
N ALA A 105 -11.86 -20.12 -17.52
CA ALA A 105 -11.14 -21.27 -18.05
C ALA A 105 -9.64 -21.06 -18.06
N ASP A 106 -9.16 -19.86 -18.39
CA ASP A 106 -7.74 -19.52 -18.34
C ASP A 106 -7.22 -19.50 -16.91
N CYS A 107 -8.01 -18.97 -15.96
CA CYS A 107 -7.67 -18.98 -14.54
C CYS A 107 -7.52 -20.44 -14.02
N GLU A 108 -8.48 -21.32 -14.34
CA GLU A 108 -8.45 -22.73 -13.94
C GLU A 108 -7.22 -23.45 -14.51
N ALA A 109 -6.91 -23.23 -15.80
CA ALA A 109 -5.74 -23.81 -16.44
C ALA A 109 -4.42 -23.30 -15.86
N LEU A 110 -4.31 -22.00 -15.63
CA LEU A 110 -3.12 -21.37 -15.06
C LEU A 110 -2.90 -21.80 -13.61
N TYR A 111 -3.96 -21.89 -12.83
CA TYR A 111 -3.91 -22.35 -11.45
C TYR A 111 -3.45 -23.83 -11.34
N ALA A 112 -3.96 -24.71 -12.20
CA ALA A 112 -3.52 -26.09 -12.24
C ALA A 112 -2.00 -26.18 -12.51
N LYS A 113 -1.48 -25.43 -13.48
CA LYS A 113 -0.04 -25.36 -13.74
C LYS A 113 0.76 -24.83 -12.54
N ALA A 114 0.23 -23.84 -11.83
CA ALA A 114 0.87 -23.28 -10.64
C ALA A 114 0.97 -24.32 -9.52
N LEU A 115 -0.09 -25.09 -9.28
CA LEU A 115 -0.08 -26.17 -8.29
C LEU A 115 0.90 -27.30 -8.65
N ASP A 116 1.04 -27.60 -9.94
CA ASP A 116 1.96 -28.64 -10.43
C ASP A 116 3.42 -28.16 -10.51
N GLY A 117 3.69 -26.88 -10.17
CA GLY A 117 5.02 -26.27 -10.27
C GLY A 117 5.52 -26.14 -11.73
N GLN A 118 4.61 -26.05 -12.69
CA GLN A 118 4.92 -26.01 -14.14
C GLN A 118 4.82 -24.59 -14.74
N CYS A 119 4.59 -23.57 -13.93
CA CYS A 119 4.57 -22.18 -14.39
C CYS A 119 5.99 -21.71 -14.78
N GLY A 120 6.14 -21.23 -16.02
CA GLY A 120 7.27 -20.38 -16.37
C GLY A 120 7.13 -18.99 -15.76
N ALA A 121 8.18 -18.16 -15.83
CA ALA A 121 8.19 -16.83 -15.23
C ALA A 121 7.04 -15.94 -15.71
N ASP A 122 6.70 -15.95 -17.00
CA ASP A 122 5.60 -15.17 -17.57
C ASP A 122 4.23 -15.66 -17.06
N GLU A 123 4.07 -16.97 -16.86
CA GLU A 123 2.84 -17.55 -16.32
C GLU A 123 2.71 -17.29 -14.81
N ALA A 124 3.80 -17.33 -14.06
CA ALA A 124 3.82 -16.95 -12.66
C ALA A 124 3.45 -15.47 -12.47
N GLU A 125 3.99 -14.59 -13.33
CA GLU A 125 3.62 -13.18 -13.35
C GLU A 125 2.14 -12.97 -13.71
N LEU A 126 1.63 -13.72 -14.69
CA LEU A 126 0.22 -13.65 -15.08
C LEU A 126 -0.70 -14.15 -13.95
N PHE A 127 -0.29 -15.17 -13.21
CA PHE A 127 -1.02 -15.67 -12.05
C PHE A 127 -1.11 -14.60 -10.95
N ARG A 128 0.03 -14.00 -10.55
CA ARG A 128 0.06 -12.87 -9.59
C ARG A 128 -0.85 -11.73 -10.04
N ALA A 129 -0.79 -11.39 -11.34
CA ALA A 129 -1.60 -10.33 -11.93
C ALA A 129 -3.10 -10.62 -11.82
N GLN A 130 -3.53 -11.85 -12.08
CA GLN A 130 -4.93 -12.25 -11.91
C GLN A 130 -5.33 -12.23 -10.43
N VAL A 131 -4.48 -12.72 -9.54
CA VAL A 131 -4.75 -12.71 -8.10
C VAL A 131 -4.95 -11.28 -7.58
N LEU A 132 -4.18 -10.28 -8.04
CA LEU A 132 -4.40 -8.88 -7.65
C LEU A 132 -5.81 -8.38 -8.05
N THR A 133 -6.28 -8.76 -9.22
CA THR A 133 -7.65 -8.39 -9.67
C THR A 133 -8.73 -9.07 -8.83
N GLU A 134 -8.55 -10.35 -8.50
CA GLU A 134 -9.47 -11.07 -7.60
C GLU A 134 -9.48 -10.45 -6.19
N MET A 135 -8.30 -10.08 -5.66
CA MET A 135 -8.19 -9.42 -4.36
C MET A 135 -8.86 -8.06 -4.32
N ALA A 136 -8.84 -7.30 -5.44
CA ALA A 136 -9.59 -6.05 -5.55
C ALA A 136 -11.11 -6.30 -5.51
N GLY A 137 -11.59 -7.32 -6.20
CA GLY A 137 -12.99 -7.76 -6.13
C GLY A 137 -13.39 -8.13 -4.69
N MET A 138 -12.58 -8.94 -4.00
CA MET A 138 -12.81 -9.29 -2.59
C MET A 138 -12.78 -8.06 -1.67
N SER A 139 -11.91 -7.07 -1.96
CA SER A 139 -11.87 -5.82 -1.19
C SER A 139 -13.12 -4.97 -1.38
N LEU A 140 -13.75 -5.06 -2.54
CA LEU A 140 -15.07 -4.46 -2.78
C LEU A 140 -16.18 -5.21 -2.00
N GLU A 141 -16.13 -6.56 -1.96
CA GLU A 141 -17.08 -7.40 -1.24
C GLU A 141 -17.04 -7.17 0.28
N ASP A 142 -15.84 -7.19 0.88
CA ASP A 142 -15.67 -7.17 2.34
C ASP A 142 -15.34 -5.80 2.92
N GLY A 143 -15.06 -4.83 2.06
CA GLY A 143 -14.76 -3.46 2.46
C GLY A 143 -13.35 -3.24 3.01
N MET A 144 -12.44 -4.21 2.95
CA MET A 144 -11.04 -4.01 3.36
C MET A 144 -10.29 -3.14 2.36
N THR A 145 -9.42 -2.27 2.85
CA THR A 145 -8.54 -1.48 2.01
C THR A 145 -7.43 -2.36 1.45
N MET A 146 -7.17 -2.30 0.14
CA MET A 146 -6.12 -3.05 -0.52
C MET A 146 -4.86 -2.21 -0.65
N GLN A 147 -3.72 -2.70 -0.20
CA GLN A 147 -2.41 -2.07 -0.40
C GLN A 147 -1.62 -2.86 -1.45
N ILE A 148 -0.96 -2.13 -2.36
CA ILE A 148 -0.07 -2.70 -3.38
C ILE A 148 1.27 -1.97 -3.28
N HIS A 149 2.35 -2.71 -3.04
CA HIS A 149 3.70 -2.17 -2.89
C HIS A 149 4.74 -2.95 -3.73
N PRO A 150 4.72 -2.80 -5.04
CA PRO A 150 5.59 -3.51 -5.96
C PRO A 150 6.98 -2.86 -6.07
N GLY A 151 7.84 -3.50 -6.85
CA GLY A 151 9.07 -2.89 -7.34
C GLY A 151 10.26 -3.02 -6.40
N SER A 152 10.29 -4.04 -5.56
CA SER A 152 11.48 -4.42 -4.80
C SER A 152 12.12 -5.67 -5.41
N PHE A 153 13.35 -5.54 -5.90
CA PHE A 153 14.17 -6.71 -6.21
C PHE A 153 14.70 -7.29 -4.90
N ARG A 154 13.97 -8.25 -4.36
CA ARG A 154 14.29 -8.83 -3.07
C ARG A 154 15.52 -9.73 -3.14
N ASN A 155 16.32 -9.70 -2.07
CA ASN A 155 17.51 -10.54 -1.93
C ASN A 155 18.51 -10.38 -3.10
N HIS A 156 18.67 -9.15 -3.60
CA HIS A 156 19.49 -8.84 -4.77
C HIS A 156 20.96 -9.29 -4.64
N ASN A 157 21.50 -9.33 -3.41
CA ASN A 157 22.85 -9.82 -3.15
C ASN A 157 22.85 -11.32 -2.86
N PRO A 158 23.26 -12.20 -3.82
CA PRO A 158 23.19 -13.64 -3.65
C PRO A 158 24.04 -14.16 -2.50
N ARG A 159 25.20 -13.55 -2.23
CA ARG A 159 26.07 -13.95 -1.09
C ARG A 159 25.39 -13.71 0.25
N VAL A 160 24.69 -12.60 0.40
CA VAL A 160 23.93 -12.29 1.63
C VAL A 160 22.77 -13.27 1.76
N PHE A 161 22.07 -13.54 0.69
CA PHE A 161 20.97 -14.49 0.66
C PHE A 161 21.39 -15.91 1.01
N GLU A 162 22.46 -16.42 0.41
CA GLU A 162 23.02 -17.76 0.67
C GLU A 162 23.49 -17.91 2.13
N THR A 163 24.07 -16.83 2.68
CA THR A 163 24.67 -16.89 4.04
C THR A 163 23.60 -16.72 5.13
N PHE A 164 22.62 -15.84 4.94
CA PHE A 164 21.72 -15.39 6.00
C PHE A 164 20.24 -15.62 5.71
N GLY A 165 19.88 -16.06 4.52
CA GLY A 165 18.50 -16.27 4.08
C GLY A 165 17.79 -14.99 3.66
N ARG A 166 16.47 -15.06 3.57
CA ARG A 166 15.58 -13.98 3.11
C ARG A 166 15.54 -12.78 4.09
N ASP A 167 15.14 -11.63 3.58
CA ASP A 167 14.78 -10.42 4.35
C ASP A 167 15.94 -9.89 5.22
N LYS A 168 17.13 -9.84 4.69
CA LYS A 168 18.33 -9.32 5.35
C LYS A 168 18.80 -7.97 4.85
N GLY A 169 17.89 -7.19 4.23
CA GLY A 169 18.17 -5.83 3.79
C GLY A 169 18.97 -5.73 2.48
N ALA A 170 19.01 -6.80 1.70
CA ALA A 170 19.69 -6.81 0.39
C ALA A 170 18.70 -6.60 -0.77
N ASP A 171 17.69 -5.76 -0.57
CA ASP A 171 16.65 -5.43 -1.56
C ASP A 171 17.00 -4.13 -2.27
N ILE A 172 16.70 -4.06 -3.57
CA ILE A 172 17.00 -2.89 -4.41
C ILE A 172 15.71 -2.43 -5.11
N PRO A 173 15.41 -1.12 -5.13
CA PRO A 173 14.30 -0.58 -5.92
C PRO A 173 14.43 -0.87 -7.41
N MET A 174 13.33 -1.23 -8.05
CA MET A 174 13.25 -1.43 -9.50
C MET A 174 12.35 -0.38 -10.13
N GLN A 175 12.61 -0.09 -11.40
CA GLN A 175 11.68 0.67 -12.22
C GLN A 175 10.32 -0.04 -12.23
N THR A 176 9.25 0.69 -11.96
CA THR A 176 7.90 0.11 -11.86
C THR A 176 6.94 0.88 -12.77
N GLU A 177 6.24 0.15 -13.63
CA GLU A 177 5.22 0.68 -14.54
C GLU A 177 3.84 0.46 -13.92
N TYR A 178 3.00 1.50 -13.86
CA TYR A 178 1.67 1.45 -13.25
C TYR A 178 0.54 1.65 -14.25
N VAL A 179 0.76 2.39 -15.34
CA VAL A 179 -0.32 2.80 -16.24
C VAL A 179 -0.94 1.61 -16.96
N ASN A 180 -0.12 0.81 -17.65
CA ASN A 180 -0.61 -0.39 -18.32
C ASN A 180 -0.78 -1.56 -17.35
N ALA A 181 0.08 -1.62 -16.33
CA ALA A 181 0.05 -2.69 -15.34
C ALA A 181 -1.29 -2.73 -14.57
N LEU A 182 -1.80 -1.60 -14.14
CA LEU A 182 -3.06 -1.52 -13.41
C LEU A 182 -4.30 -1.48 -14.32
N LYS A 183 -4.12 -1.32 -15.64
CA LYS A 183 -5.23 -1.09 -16.57
C LYS A 183 -6.34 -2.15 -16.50
N PRO A 184 -6.06 -3.48 -16.48
CA PRO A 184 -7.12 -4.49 -16.38
C PRO A 184 -7.95 -4.37 -15.09
N LEU A 185 -7.31 -4.15 -13.94
CA LEU A 185 -8.00 -3.93 -12.67
C LEU A 185 -8.84 -2.65 -12.70
N LEU A 186 -8.27 -1.56 -13.23
CA LEU A 186 -8.95 -0.27 -13.27
C LEU A 186 -10.09 -0.23 -14.27
N ASP A 187 -10.02 -0.97 -15.37
CA ASP A 187 -11.15 -1.12 -16.30
C ASP A 187 -12.33 -1.80 -15.62
N LYS A 188 -12.04 -2.77 -14.75
CA LYS A 188 -13.06 -3.56 -14.07
C LYS A 188 -13.62 -2.84 -12.84
N TYR A 189 -12.77 -2.25 -12.01
CA TYR A 189 -13.11 -1.77 -10.68
C TYR A 189 -12.72 -0.31 -10.41
N GLY A 190 -12.06 0.37 -11.33
CA GLY A 190 -11.47 1.70 -11.09
C GLY A 190 -12.47 2.77 -10.66
N ASN A 191 -13.73 2.64 -11.10
CA ASN A 191 -14.81 3.59 -10.80
C ASN A 191 -15.70 3.16 -9.62
N GLU A 192 -15.40 2.03 -8.98
CA GLU A 192 -16.17 1.55 -7.83
C GLU A 192 -15.85 2.36 -6.57
N ALA A 193 -16.78 3.20 -6.14
CA ALA A 193 -16.62 4.08 -4.97
C ALA A 193 -16.40 3.30 -3.66
N GLY A 194 -16.84 2.05 -3.60
CA GLY A 194 -16.65 1.15 -2.46
C GLY A 194 -15.23 0.60 -2.35
N LEU A 195 -14.50 0.50 -3.47
CA LEU A 195 -13.12 0.02 -3.50
C LEU A 195 -12.15 1.10 -3.02
N ARG A 196 -11.12 0.67 -2.31
CA ARG A 196 -9.96 1.52 -1.97
C ARG A 196 -8.67 0.75 -2.16
N VAL A 197 -7.86 1.24 -3.09
CA VAL A 197 -6.53 0.71 -3.38
C VAL A 197 -5.51 1.80 -3.05
N ILE A 198 -4.55 1.47 -2.21
CA ILE A 198 -3.43 2.34 -1.87
C ILE A 198 -2.19 1.83 -2.60
N LEU A 199 -1.59 2.69 -3.42
CA LEU A 199 -0.38 2.39 -4.16
C LEU A 199 0.84 2.96 -3.45
N PHE A 200 1.82 2.11 -3.21
CA PHE A 200 3.15 2.49 -2.75
C PHE A 200 4.16 2.23 -3.85
N THR A 201 5.26 2.95 -3.86
CA THR A 201 6.35 2.73 -4.80
C THR A 201 7.71 2.96 -4.17
N LEU A 202 8.72 2.24 -4.68
CA LEU A 202 10.13 2.53 -4.46
C LEU A 202 10.75 3.29 -5.65
N ASP A 203 9.95 3.54 -6.70
CA ASP A 203 10.37 4.26 -7.90
C ASP A 203 9.84 5.69 -7.89
N GLU A 204 10.63 6.65 -7.39
CA GLU A 204 10.27 8.08 -7.37
C GLU A 204 9.98 8.64 -8.77
N THR A 205 10.51 8.03 -9.84
CA THR A 205 10.30 8.52 -11.21
C THR A 205 8.86 8.33 -11.69
N SER A 206 8.08 7.47 -11.01
CA SER A 206 6.68 7.22 -11.30
C SER A 206 5.71 8.20 -10.60
N TYR A 207 6.16 9.00 -9.63
CA TYR A 207 5.28 9.82 -8.79
C TYR A 207 4.41 10.79 -9.58
N SER A 208 5.01 11.68 -10.39
CA SER A 208 4.26 12.73 -11.08
C SER A 208 3.60 12.23 -12.36
N ARG A 209 4.31 11.43 -13.14
CA ARG A 209 3.85 11.00 -14.48
C ARG A 209 2.74 9.96 -14.41
N GLU A 210 2.83 9.01 -13.50
CA GLU A 210 1.94 7.85 -13.46
C GLU A 210 1.01 7.88 -12.25
N LEU A 211 1.58 7.84 -11.05
CA LEU A 211 0.80 7.66 -9.83
C LEU A 211 -0.09 8.86 -9.50
N ALA A 212 0.42 10.09 -9.60
CA ALA A 212 -0.37 11.27 -9.31
C ALA A 212 -1.54 11.43 -10.28
N THR A 213 -1.33 11.15 -11.58
CA THR A 213 -2.38 11.22 -12.58
C THR A 213 -3.42 10.11 -12.40
N LEU A 214 -3.00 8.88 -12.11
CA LEU A 214 -3.90 7.77 -11.84
C LEU A 214 -4.76 8.02 -10.59
N ALA A 215 -4.15 8.45 -9.48
CA ALA A 215 -4.88 8.74 -8.25
C ALA A 215 -5.78 9.99 -8.37
N GLY A 216 -5.41 10.96 -9.20
CA GLY A 216 -6.26 12.10 -9.52
C GLY A 216 -7.46 11.76 -10.39
N HIS A 217 -7.40 10.66 -11.15
CA HIS A 217 -8.43 10.25 -12.10
C HIS A 217 -9.38 9.18 -11.54
N TYR A 218 -8.84 8.11 -10.94
CA TYR A 218 -9.65 6.98 -10.48
C TYR A 218 -10.08 7.14 -9.02
N PRO A 219 -11.40 7.13 -8.72
CA PRO A 219 -11.90 7.33 -7.36
C PRO A 219 -11.48 6.24 -6.38
N CYS A 220 -11.17 5.03 -6.85
CA CYS A 220 -10.70 3.93 -6.00
C CYS A 220 -9.24 4.09 -5.54
N LEU A 221 -8.42 4.90 -6.23
CA LEU A 221 -6.98 4.98 -5.98
C LEU A 221 -6.62 6.03 -4.93
N ARG A 222 -5.61 5.73 -4.14
CA ARG A 222 -4.91 6.65 -3.24
C ARG A 222 -3.41 6.39 -3.28
N LEU A 223 -2.61 7.42 -3.04
CA LEU A 223 -1.16 7.27 -2.92
C LEU A 223 -0.77 7.08 -1.46
N GLY A 224 -0.02 6.02 -1.19
CA GLY A 224 0.71 5.85 0.05
C GLY A 224 1.82 6.90 0.20
N PRO A 225 2.32 7.12 1.41
CA PRO A 225 3.47 7.99 1.63
C PRO A 225 4.74 7.40 1.00
N PRO A 226 5.83 8.20 0.90
CA PRO A 226 7.14 7.68 0.53
C PRO A 226 7.49 6.46 1.36
N TRP A 227 7.91 5.40 0.68
CA TRP A 227 8.10 4.11 1.30
C TRP A 227 9.59 3.77 1.38
N TRP A 228 10.00 3.17 2.50
CA TRP A 228 11.30 2.56 2.77
C TRP A 228 12.49 3.50 2.50
N PHE A 229 13.10 3.44 1.29
CA PHE A 229 14.30 4.22 0.94
C PHE A 229 14.03 5.72 0.77
N HIS A 230 12.78 6.12 0.60
CA HIS A 230 12.35 7.49 0.28
C HIS A 230 11.56 8.16 1.42
N ASP A 231 11.50 7.57 2.59
CA ASP A 231 10.85 8.14 3.77
C ASP A 231 11.78 9.03 4.62
N SER A 232 12.82 9.55 4.02
CA SER A 232 13.69 10.60 4.56
C SER A 232 13.04 11.98 4.43
N PRO A 233 13.53 13.02 5.16
CA PRO A 233 13.04 14.39 4.99
C PRO A 233 13.06 14.85 3.54
N GLU A 234 14.14 14.58 2.81
CA GLU A 234 14.30 14.94 1.41
C GLU A 234 13.34 14.16 0.51
N GLY A 235 13.17 12.86 0.75
CA GLY A 235 12.24 12.03 -0.03
C GLY A 235 10.78 12.41 0.20
N MET A 236 10.39 12.70 1.43
CA MET A 236 9.05 13.18 1.76
C MET A 236 8.76 14.54 1.10
N MET A 237 9.74 15.44 1.06
CA MET A 237 9.59 16.73 0.37
C MET A 237 9.41 16.53 -1.14
N ARG A 238 10.27 15.72 -1.79
CA ARG A 238 10.15 15.41 -3.22
C ARG A 238 8.80 14.78 -3.55
N PHE A 239 8.32 13.87 -2.71
CA PHE A 239 6.99 13.27 -2.89
C PHE A 239 5.89 14.34 -2.95
N ARG A 240 5.84 15.24 -1.94
CA ARG A 240 4.86 16.33 -1.93
C ARG A 240 4.96 17.24 -3.15
N GLU A 241 6.16 17.59 -3.56
CA GLU A 241 6.39 18.41 -4.75
C GLU A 241 5.91 17.75 -6.04
N GLN A 242 6.11 16.43 -6.16
CA GLN A 242 5.79 15.70 -7.38
C GLN A 242 4.32 15.28 -7.49
N VAL A 243 3.61 15.08 -6.38
CA VAL A 243 2.25 14.53 -6.42
C VAL A 243 1.16 15.56 -6.17
N THR A 244 1.43 16.63 -5.40
CA THR A 244 0.37 17.51 -4.90
C THR A 244 -0.32 18.29 -6.01
N GLU A 245 0.40 18.72 -7.04
CA GLU A 245 -0.17 19.49 -8.16
C GLU A 245 -1.27 18.72 -8.90
N THR A 246 -1.07 17.43 -9.13
CA THR A 246 -1.99 16.61 -9.94
C THR A 246 -2.93 15.75 -9.10
N ALA A 247 -2.44 15.09 -8.06
CA ALA A 247 -3.28 14.27 -7.19
C ALA A 247 -4.02 15.10 -6.13
N GLY A 248 -3.45 16.23 -5.70
CA GLY A 248 -3.92 16.94 -4.51
C GLY A 248 -3.58 16.20 -3.21
N PHE A 249 -3.92 16.80 -2.09
CA PHE A 249 -3.67 16.21 -0.77
C PHE A 249 -4.60 15.02 -0.48
N TYR A 250 -5.87 15.13 -0.85
CA TYR A 250 -6.93 14.17 -0.47
C TYR A 250 -6.93 12.86 -1.25
N ASN A 251 -6.14 12.76 -2.33
CA ASN A 251 -5.85 11.51 -3.01
C ASN A 251 -4.56 10.83 -2.49
N THR A 252 -4.00 11.33 -1.38
CA THR A 252 -2.95 10.66 -0.59
C THR A 252 -3.54 10.16 0.73
N VAL A 253 -2.81 9.29 1.44
CA VAL A 253 -3.31 8.71 2.70
C VAL A 253 -2.65 9.29 3.96
N GLY A 254 -1.87 10.38 3.82
CA GLY A 254 -1.05 10.87 4.93
C GLY A 254 0.18 10.01 5.14
N PHE A 255 0.60 9.82 6.40
CA PHE A 255 1.75 8.99 6.74
C PHE A 255 1.31 7.77 7.54
N ASN A 256 1.73 6.59 7.11
CA ASN A 256 1.67 5.34 7.86
C ASN A 256 3.08 4.75 7.92
N ASP A 257 3.42 4.19 9.06
CA ASP A 257 4.74 3.65 9.33
C ASP A 257 4.75 2.14 9.13
N ASP A 258 5.54 1.67 8.17
CA ASP A 258 5.80 0.25 7.93
C ASP A 258 7.10 -0.13 8.65
N THR A 259 7.09 -0.13 9.98
CA THR A 259 8.30 -0.39 10.77
C THR A 259 8.29 -1.76 11.44
N ARG A 260 9.48 -2.36 11.51
CA ARG A 260 9.77 -3.51 12.38
C ARG A 260 10.32 -3.09 13.76
N ALA A 261 10.65 -1.81 13.93
CA ALA A 261 11.25 -1.25 15.13
C ALA A 261 10.25 -0.34 15.86
N PHE A 262 9.46 -0.88 16.77
CA PHE A 262 8.39 -0.14 17.46
C PHE A 262 8.86 1.16 18.12
N LEU A 263 10.09 1.21 18.61
CA LEU A 263 10.65 2.40 19.23
C LEU A 263 10.91 3.54 18.24
N SER A 264 11.02 3.25 16.94
CA SER A 264 11.21 4.27 15.91
C SER A 264 9.89 4.93 15.45
N ILE A 265 8.73 4.32 15.71
CA ILE A 265 7.42 4.83 15.25
C ILE A 265 7.20 6.30 15.64
N PRO A 266 7.36 6.72 16.91
CA PRO A 266 7.14 8.12 17.28
C PRO A 266 8.06 9.09 16.55
N ALA A 267 9.34 8.73 16.37
CA ALA A 267 10.30 9.56 15.67
C ALA A 267 9.98 9.70 14.17
N ARG A 268 9.60 8.62 13.51
CA ARG A 268 9.24 8.62 12.10
C ARG A 268 7.97 9.44 11.83
N HIS A 269 6.94 9.29 12.67
CA HIS A 269 5.74 10.13 12.61
C HIS A 269 6.03 11.61 12.90
N ASP A 270 6.95 11.92 13.82
CA ASP A 270 7.38 13.29 14.07
C ASP A 270 8.06 13.91 12.84
N VAL A 271 8.99 13.19 12.21
CA VAL A 271 9.66 13.63 10.98
C VAL A 271 8.64 13.86 9.87
N ALA A 272 7.70 12.93 9.63
CA ALA A 272 6.70 13.07 8.59
C ALA A 272 5.81 14.31 8.81
N ARG A 273 5.33 14.54 10.04
CA ARG A 273 4.53 15.73 10.38
C ARG A 273 5.30 17.03 10.14
N ARG A 274 6.58 17.08 10.54
CA ARG A 274 7.43 18.25 10.30
C ARG A 274 7.59 18.53 8.81
N MET A 275 7.83 17.51 8.00
CA MET A 275 7.99 17.68 6.56
C MET A 275 6.70 18.13 5.88
N ASP A 276 5.54 17.58 6.27
CA ASP A 276 4.25 18.07 5.78
C ASP A 276 4.00 19.53 6.18
N CYS A 277 4.28 19.89 7.43
CA CYS A 277 4.16 21.29 7.89
C CYS A 277 5.12 22.24 7.15
N VAL A 278 6.36 21.82 6.88
CA VAL A 278 7.32 22.63 6.09
C VAL A 278 6.80 22.85 4.67
N PHE A 279 6.28 21.80 4.02
CA PHE A 279 5.70 21.90 2.68
C PHE A 279 4.49 22.86 2.66
N LEU A 280 3.56 22.71 3.59
CA LEU A 280 2.39 23.57 3.70
C LEU A 280 2.76 25.03 4.00
N ALA A 281 3.70 25.27 4.92
CA ALA A 281 4.20 26.62 5.23
C ALA A 281 4.84 27.30 4.01
N ARG A 282 5.53 26.52 3.14
CA ARG A 282 6.04 27.02 1.88
C ARG A 282 4.91 27.46 0.95
N LEU A 283 3.85 26.65 0.79
CA LEU A 283 2.69 27.00 -0.04
C LEU A 283 1.99 28.27 0.46
N VAL A 284 1.88 28.45 1.78
CA VAL A 284 1.34 29.69 2.37
C VAL A 284 2.26 30.89 2.04
N SER A 285 3.57 30.75 2.19
CA SER A 285 4.53 31.82 1.90
C SER A 285 4.60 32.20 0.41
N GLU A 286 4.21 31.29 -0.47
CA GLU A 286 4.08 31.47 -1.90
C GLU A 286 2.69 31.97 -2.32
N HIS A 287 1.78 32.21 -1.37
CA HIS A 287 0.38 32.61 -1.59
C HIS A 287 -0.43 31.63 -2.44
N ARG A 288 -0.14 30.33 -2.33
CA ARG A 288 -0.82 29.26 -3.06
C ARG A 288 -2.00 28.67 -2.28
N ILE A 289 -1.95 28.73 -0.95
CA ILE A 289 -3.03 28.36 -0.04
C ILE A 289 -3.08 29.37 1.11
N TYR A 290 -4.22 29.49 1.80
CA TYR A 290 -4.36 30.28 3.01
C TYR A 290 -3.80 29.55 4.24
N GLU A 291 -3.47 30.29 5.30
CA GLU A 291 -2.90 29.70 6.53
C GLU A 291 -3.92 28.79 7.23
N GLU A 292 -5.19 29.14 7.21
CA GLU A 292 -6.28 28.36 7.77
C GLU A 292 -6.45 27.00 7.04
N GLU A 293 -6.35 27.02 5.71
CA GLU A 293 -6.37 25.79 4.89
C GLU A 293 -5.15 24.90 5.19
N ALA A 294 -3.98 25.50 5.34
CA ALA A 294 -2.77 24.78 5.70
C ALA A 294 -2.88 24.13 7.09
N ALA A 295 -3.49 24.81 8.06
CA ALA A 295 -3.70 24.26 9.40
C ALA A 295 -4.66 23.04 9.37
N GLU A 296 -5.74 23.12 8.58
CA GLU A 296 -6.66 21.99 8.39
C GLU A 296 -5.98 20.81 7.70
N LEU A 297 -5.27 21.07 6.60
CA LEU A 297 -4.51 20.06 5.86
C LEU A 297 -3.45 19.38 6.72
N ALA A 298 -2.76 20.11 7.59
CA ALA A 298 -1.75 19.51 8.48
C ALA A 298 -2.37 18.47 9.42
N VAL A 299 -3.56 18.74 9.95
CA VAL A 299 -4.31 17.78 10.78
C VAL A 299 -4.82 16.61 9.94
N ASP A 300 -5.31 16.88 8.74
CA ASP A 300 -5.80 15.84 7.83
C ASP A 300 -4.70 14.87 7.45
N LEU A 301 -3.54 15.36 7.03
CA LEU A 301 -2.38 14.55 6.67
C LEU A 301 -1.84 13.73 7.85
N ALA A 302 -1.82 14.32 9.04
CA ALA A 302 -1.29 13.65 10.22
C ALA A 302 -2.23 12.56 10.79
N SER A 303 -3.55 12.64 10.55
CA SER A 303 -4.52 11.78 11.25
C SER A 303 -5.75 11.38 10.43
N ARG A 304 -6.54 12.37 9.95
CA ARG A 304 -7.87 12.07 9.40
C ARG A 304 -7.82 11.28 8.09
N LEU A 305 -6.85 11.56 7.21
CA LEU A 305 -6.69 10.85 5.94
C LEU A 305 -6.29 9.39 6.18
N VAL A 306 -5.36 9.12 7.11
CA VAL A 306 -4.99 7.75 7.49
C VAL A 306 -6.21 6.99 8.00
N LYS A 307 -6.95 7.57 8.95
CA LYS A 307 -8.16 6.94 9.50
C LYS A 307 -9.19 6.65 8.42
N LYS A 308 -9.44 7.63 7.54
CA LYS A 308 -10.36 7.47 6.41
C LYS A 308 -9.88 6.39 5.44
N ALA A 309 -8.59 6.36 5.14
CA ALA A 309 -8.00 5.41 4.20
C ALA A 309 -8.12 3.96 4.70
N TYR A 310 -7.87 3.73 5.97
CA TYR A 310 -7.90 2.41 6.59
C TYR A 310 -9.22 2.09 7.32
N ARG A 311 -10.22 2.96 7.21
CA ARG A 311 -11.57 2.77 7.80
C ARG A 311 -11.55 2.55 9.33
N LEU A 312 -10.71 3.35 10.03
CA LEU A 312 -10.49 3.29 11.47
C LEU A 312 -11.45 4.21 12.25
#